data_87ce87f824e3833145001306f7782f00
#
_entry.id   87ce87f824e3833145001306f7782f00
#
_cell.length_a   1.000
_cell.length_b   1.000
_cell.length_c   1.000
_cell.angle_alpha   90.00
_cell.angle_beta   90.00
_cell.angle_gamma   90.00
#
_symmetry.space_group_name_H-M   'P 1'
#
loop_
_entity.id
_entity.type
_entity.pdbx_description
1 polymer ?
#
loop_
_entity_poly.entity_id
_entity_poly.type
_entity_poly.pdbx_seq_one_letter_code
_entity_poly.pdbx_strand_id
1 'polypeptide(L)'
;MTPSYPITDVSLSVMLIVPDATSAVSWYRRALGAELLWDLGGVAGLHLGGAPFFVHEVVPGKTGEPSPVDVGMTTTRVEVFVNDPGALIERAAAAGAAGVEPPTTHQAPWGSHEQGGFNDPFGHRWSVGDRSPLTPLPASED
;
A
#
# COMPACT_ATOMS: atom_id res chain seq x y z
N MET A 1 14.83 34.24 14.44
CA MET A 1 14.07 33.87 13.23
C MET A 1 14.48 32.48 12.78
N THR A 2 13.49 31.59 12.63
CA THR A 2 13.75 30.24 12.15
C THR A 2 13.84 30.26 10.63
N PRO A 3 14.94 29.75 10.04
CA PRO A 3 15.02 29.65 8.59
C PRO A 3 13.87 28.79 8.04
N SER A 4 13.29 29.21 6.94
CA SER A 4 12.32 28.41 6.20
C SER A 4 13.09 27.50 5.24
N TYR A 5 12.91 26.20 5.43
CA TYR A 5 13.46 25.22 4.51
C TYR A 5 12.30 24.53 3.78
N PRO A 6 11.90 25.05 2.64
CA PRO A 6 10.88 24.35 1.88
C PRO A 6 11.41 22.96 1.52
N ILE A 7 10.69 21.96 1.94
CA ILE A 7 11.03 20.58 1.61
C ILE A 7 10.50 20.30 0.21
N THR A 8 11.40 20.07 -0.73
CA THR A 8 11.08 19.75 -2.11
C THR A 8 11.65 18.38 -2.48
N ASP A 9 11.13 17.80 -3.52
CA ASP A 9 11.63 16.54 -4.06
C ASP A 9 11.56 15.39 -3.04
N VAL A 10 10.46 15.35 -2.28
CA VAL A 10 10.23 14.32 -1.27
C VAL A 10 9.36 13.22 -1.86
N SER A 11 9.76 11.98 -1.66
CA SER A 11 8.92 10.82 -1.89
C SER A 11 8.77 10.06 -0.59
N LEU A 12 7.57 9.60 -0.31
CA LEU A 12 7.31 8.70 0.79
C LEU A 12 7.07 7.30 0.24
N SER A 13 7.50 6.32 0.99
CA SER A 13 7.28 4.93 0.64
C SER A 13 7.05 4.10 1.89
N VAL A 14 6.64 2.87 1.69
CA VAL A 14 6.48 1.90 2.76
C VAL A 14 7.43 0.74 2.50
N MET A 15 8.01 0.21 3.58
CA MET A 15 8.78 -1.03 3.56
C MET A 15 7.91 -2.11 4.22
N LEU A 16 7.49 -3.08 3.43
CA LEU A 16 6.66 -4.18 3.91
C LEU A 16 7.56 -5.33 4.35
N ILE A 17 7.49 -5.67 5.61
CA ILE A 17 8.25 -6.80 6.16
C ILE A 17 7.46 -8.07 5.89
N VAL A 18 8.10 -9.05 5.29
CA VAL A 18 7.48 -10.28 4.80
C VAL A 18 8.29 -11.49 5.20
N PRO A 19 7.68 -12.69 5.29
CA PRO A 19 8.44 -13.91 5.61
C PRO A 19 9.41 -14.33 4.52
N ASP A 20 9.06 -14.09 3.25
CA ASP A 20 9.84 -14.50 2.09
C ASP A 20 9.68 -13.44 0.99
N ALA A 21 10.78 -12.74 0.70
CA ALA A 21 10.75 -11.64 -0.28
C ALA A 21 10.45 -12.12 -1.68
N THR A 22 10.96 -13.28 -2.09
CA THR A 22 10.71 -13.83 -3.43
C THR A 22 9.23 -14.12 -3.65
N SER A 23 8.57 -14.74 -2.68
CA SER A 23 7.13 -14.99 -2.72
C SER A 23 6.33 -13.69 -2.75
N ALA A 24 6.76 -12.69 -1.98
CA ALA A 24 6.11 -11.40 -1.91
C ALA A 24 6.18 -10.67 -3.27
N VAL A 25 7.36 -10.60 -3.87
CA VAL A 25 7.54 -9.99 -5.19
C VAL A 25 6.63 -10.65 -6.22
N SER A 26 6.61 -11.98 -6.25
CA SER A 26 5.77 -12.72 -7.18
C SER A 26 4.28 -12.41 -6.97
N TRP A 27 3.84 -12.38 -5.72
CA TRP A 27 2.43 -12.11 -5.41
C TRP A 27 2.02 -10.68 -5.78
N TYR A 28 2.80 -9.68 -5.40
CA TYR A 28 2.46 -8.29 -5.72
C TYR A 28 2.45 -8.02 -7.22
N ARG A 29 3.34 -8.64 -7.97
CA ARG A 29 3.33 -8.53 -9.42
C ARG A 29 2.07 -9.14 -10.02
N ARG A 30 1.67 -10.31 -9.54
CA ARG A 30 0.49 -11.02 -10.03
C ARG A 30 -0.81 -10.36 -9.55
N ALA A 31 -0.88 -10.03 -8.28
CA ALA A 31 -2.10 -9.54 -7.64
C ALA A 31 -2.40 -8.08 -7.93
N LEU A 32 -1.38 -7.25 -8.00
CA LEU A 32 -1.53 -5.80 -8.13
C LEU A 32 -1.07 -5.27 -9.49
N GLY A 33 -0.39 -6.08 -10.27
CA GLY A 33 0.27 -5.60 -11.48
C GLY A 33 1.48 -4.74 -11.17
N ALA A 34 2.07 -4.91 -10.00
CA ALA A 34 3.28 -4.18 -9.65
C ALA A 34 4.44 -4.57 -10.58
N GLU A 35 5.27 -3.59 -10.88
CA GLU A 35 6.47 -3.80 -11.67
C GLU A 35 7.70 -3.72 -10.78
N LEU A 36 8.73 -4.48 -11.16
CA LEU A 36 9.95 -4.56 -10.38
C LEU A 36 10.85 -3.37 -10.68
N LEU A 37 11.33 -2.71 -9.63
CA LEU A 37 12.40 -1.71 -9.73
C LEU A 37 13.76 -2.41 -9.66
N TRP A 38 13.95 -3.23 -8.64
CA TRP A 38 15.15 -4.03 -8.45
C TRP A 38 14.87 -5.15 -7.46
N ASP A 39 15.68 -6.19 -7.51
CA ASP A 39 15.55 -7.37 -6.65
C ASP A 39 16.95 -7.81 -6.21
N LEU A 40 17.20 -7.80 -4.90
CA LEU A 40 18.46 -8.20 -4.29
C LEU A 40 18.31 -9.51 -3.50
N GLY A 41 17.21 -10.24 -3.69
CA GLY A 41 16.94 -11.51 -3.02
C GLY A 41 16.09 -11.33 -1.76
N GLY A 42 16.70 -10.85 -0.68
CA GLY A 42 15.99 -10.63 0.59
C GLY A 42 15.32 -9.27 0.70
N VAL A 43 15.56 -8.39 -0.24
CA VAL A 43 14.95 -7.06 -0.32
C VAL A 43 14.70 -6.72 -1.77
N ALA A 44 13.58 -6.08 -2.04
CA ALA A 44 13.20 -5.71 -3.42
C ALA A 44 12.41 -4.40 -3.42
N GLY A 45 12.52 -3.69 -4.53
CA GLY A 45 11.72 -2.51 -4.80
C GLY A 45 10.75 -2.78 -5.95
N LEU A 46 9.52 -2.34 -5.76
CA LEU A 46 8.47 -2.45 -6.78
C LEU A 46 7.80 -1.08 -6.96
N HIS A 47 6.97 -0.96 -7.98
CA HIS A 47 6.12 0.21 -8.12
C HIS A 47 4.77 -0.14 -8.73
N LEU A 48 3.76 0.64 -8.37
CA LEU A 48 2.43 0.62 -8.94
C LEU A 48 2.21 1.95 -9.65
N GLY A 49 2.20 1.91 -10.99
CA GLY A 49 2.00 3.15 -11.76
C GLY A 49 2.99 4.25 -11.40
N GLY A 50 4.24 3.90 -11.06
CA GLY A 50 5.26 4.85 -10.64
C GLY A 50 5.34 5.11 -9.14
N ALA A 51 4.37 4.65 -8.36
CA ALA A 51 4.41 4.78 -6.89
C ALA A 51 5.24 3.65 -6.29
N PRO A 52 6.39 3.93 -5.70
CA PRO A 52 7.28 2.88 -5.20
C PRO A 52 6.83 2.31 -3.87
N PHE A 53 7.15 1.05 -3.65
CA PHE A 53 7.11 0.42 -2.34
C PHE A 53 8.16 -0.69 -2.30
N PHE A 54 8.50 -1.13 -1.09
CA PHE A 54 9.61 -2.05 -0.90
C PHE A 54 9.19 -3.21 -0.02
N VAL A 55 9.87 -4.35 -0.20
CA VAL A 55 9.70 -5.51 0.65
C VAL A 55 11.05 -5.91 1.24
N HIS A 56 11.03 -6.35 2.48
CA HIS A 56 12.21 -6.86 3.15
C HIS A 56 11.85 -8.14 3.89
N GLU A 57 12.64 -9.18 3.66
CA GLU A 57 12.46 -10.45 4.36
C GLU A 57 12.87 -10.32 5.82
N VAL A 58 12.10 -10.94 6.72
CA VAL A 58 12.49 -11.00 8.12
C VAL A 58 13.82 -11.75 8.25
N VAL A 59 14.79 -11.11 8.92
CA VAL A 59 16.05 -11.77 9.27
C VAL A 59 16.14 -11.77 10.79
N PRO A 60 15.94 -12.93 11.46
CA PRO A 60 15.97 -13.00 12.91
C PRO A 60 17.22 -12.37 13.50
N GLY A 61 17.04 -11.49 14.50
CA GLY A 61 18.12 -10.76 15.14
C GLY A 61 18.69 -9.59 14.37
N LYS A 62 18.20 -9.32 13.14
CA LYS A 62 18.70 -8.21 12.29
C LYS A 62 17.61 -7.23 11.89
N THR A 63 16.43 -7.71 11.47
CA THR A 63 15.30 -6.82 11.23
C THR A 63 14.65 -6.48 12.57
N GLY A 64 14.33 -5.19 12.77
CA GLY A 64 13.66 -4.75 14.00
C GLY A 64 12.19 -5.07 14.01
N GLU A 65 11.55 -5.12 12.85
CA GLU A 65 10.12 -5.34 12.70
C GLU A 65 9.84 -6.81 12.35
N PRO A 66 8.85 -7.43 12.99
CA PRO A 66 8.36 -8.74 12.57
C PRO A 66 7.47 -8.63 11.34
N SER A 67 7.25 -9.75 10.66
CA SER A 67 6.23 -9.82 9.62
C SER A 67 4.84 -9.89 10.27
N PRO A 68 3.84 -9.15 9.78
CA PRO A 68 2.49 -9.19 10.35
C PRO A 68 1.88 -10.57 10.45
N VAL A 69 2.08 -11.44 9.45
CA VAL A 69 1.51 -12.79 9.48
C VAL A 69 2.10 -13.62 10.62
N ASP A 70 3.35 -13.36 11.01
CA ASP A 70 4.01 -14.11 12.09
C ASP A 70 3.53 -13.69 13.48
N VAL A 71 3.06 -12.46 13.64
CA VAL A 71 2.58 -11.94 14.93
C VAL A 71 1.06 -11.76 14.98
N GLY A 72 0.38 -12.00 13.87
CA GLY A 72 -1.08 -11.96 13.82
C GLY A 72 -1.70 -10.58 13.83
N MET A 73 -0.93 -9.53 13.57
CA MET A 73 -1.45 -8.17 13.54
C MET A 73 -0.60 -7.24 12.70
N THR A 74 -1.20 -6.14 12.26
CA THR A 74 -0.48 -5.02 11.67
C THR A 74 -1.02 -3.72 12.27
N THR A 75 -0.17 -2.71 12.36
CA THR A 75 -0.55 -1.39 12.89
C THR A 75 -0.66 -0.34 11.79
N THR A 76 -0.41 -0.72 10.56
CA THR A 76 -0.40 0.18 9.41
C THR A 76 -1.16 -0.47 8.26
N ARG A 77 -1.86 0.33 7.49
CA ARG A 77 -2.42 -0.12 6.22
C ARG A 77 -1.81 0.67 5.08
N VAL A 78 -1.63 0.01 3.95
CA VAL A 78 -1.18 0.66 2.73
C VAL A 78 -2.40 1.21 2.01
N GLU A 79 -2.42 2.49 1.73
CA GLU A 79 -3.52 3.09 0.99
C GLU A 79 -3.10 3.34 -0.45
N VAL A 80 -3.88 2.78 -1.38
CA VAL A 80 -3.66 2.91 -2.82
C VAL A 80 -4.83 3.68 -3.41
N PHE A 81 -4.54 4.71 -4.19
CA PHE A 81 -5.56 5.54 -4.83
C PHE A 81 -5.49 5.31 -6.33
N VAL A 82 -6.57 4.77 -6.89
CA VAL A 82 -6.65 4.39 -8.30
C VAL A 82 -7.96 4.85 -8.91
N ASN A 83 -8.02 4.86 -10.24
CA ASN A 83 -9.24 5.27 -10.93
C ASN A 83 -10.36 4.22 -10.83
N ASP A 84 -9.99 2.95 -10.74
CA ASP A 84 -10.95 1.85 -10.63
C ASP A 84 -10.59 0.94 -9.46
N PRO A 85 -11.04 1.27 -8.24
CA PRO A 85 -10.76 0.45 -7.06
C PRO A 85 -11.26 -0.98 -7.19
N GLY A 86 -12.44 -1.17 -7.79
CA GLY A 86 -13.04 -2.51 -7.95
C GLY A 86 -12.15 -3.45 -8.78
N ALA A 87 -11.58 -2.95 -9.85
CA ALA A 87 -10.73 -3.76 -10.73
C ALA A 87 -9.49 -4.25 -10.00
N LEU A 88 -8.85 -3.39 -9.21
CA LEU A 88 -7.66 -3.77 -8.44
C LEU A 88 -8.01 -4.79 -7.34
N ILE A 89 -9.10 -4.56 -6.63
CA ILE A 89 -9.55 -5.48 -5.58
C ILE A 89 -9.90 -6.85 -6.15
N GLU A 90 -10.60 -6.90 -7.30
CA GLU A 90 -10.91 -8.16 -7.97
C GLU A 90 -9.65 -8.93 -8.37
N ARG A 91 -8.67 -8.22 -8.90
CA ARG A 91 -7.39 -8.82 -9.28
C ARG A 91 -6.67 -9.42 -8.07
N ALA A 92 -6.62 -8.69 -6.96
CA ALA A 92 -6.02 -9.17 -5.72
C ALA A 92 -6.77 -10.39 -5.17
N ALA A 93 -8.10 -10.36 -5.19
CA ALA A 93 -8.93 -11.49 -4.75
C ALA A 93 -8.65 -12.73 -5.59
N ALA A 94 -8.55 -12.59 -6.91
CA ALA A 94 -8.24 -13.70 -7.80
C ALA A 94 -6.84 -14.29 -7.54
N ALA A 95 -5.93 -13.50 -6.99
CA ALA A 95 -4.58 -13.95 -6.63
C ALA A 95 -4.49 -14.49 -5.20
N GLY A 96 -5.61 -14.62 -4.49
CA GLY A 96 -5.65 -15.25 -3.17
C GLY A 96 -5.62 -14.28 -1.99
N ALA A 97 -5.92 -13.00 -2.19
CA ALA A 97 -6.07 -12.06 -1.08
C ALA A 97 -7.19 -12.52 -0.14
N ALA A 98 -7.01 -12.24 1.15
CA ALA A 98 -8.00 -12.52 2.18
C ALA A 98 -8.70 -11.22 2.61
N GLY A 99 -9.75 -11.34 3.43
CA GLY A 99 -10.43 -10.17 3.97
C GLY A 99 -10.86 -9.16 2.91
N VAL A 100 -11.31 -9.68 1.77
CA VAL A 100 -11.68 -8.83 0.62
C VAL A 100 -12.95 -8.05 0.94
N GLU A 101 -12.85 -6.73 0.81
CA GLU A 101 -13.98 -5.83 0.93
C GLU A 101 -14.20 -5.15 -0.42
N PRO A 102 -15.33 -5.44 -1.11
CA PRO A 102 -15.66 -4.74 -2.34
C PRO A 102 -15.80 -3.24 -2.10
N PRO A 103 -15.58 -2.41 -3.12
CA PRO A 103 -15.72 -0.97 -2.93
C PRO A 103 -17.13 -0.59 -2.52
N THR A 104 -17.22 0.33 -1.56
CA THR A 104 -18.48 0.98 -1.18
C THR A 104 -18.30 2.48 -1.22
N THR A 105 -19.39 3.19 -1.49
CA THR A 105 -19.34 4.65 -1.57
C THR A 105 -19.65 5.24 -0.21
N HIS A 106 -18.81 6.15 0.23
CA HIS A 106 -18.95 6.89 1.49
C HIS A 106 -19.08 8.37 1.18
N GLN A 107 -19.82 9.08 2.03
CA GLN A 107 -19.83 10.54 1.99
C GLN A 107 -18.72 11.05 2.90
N ALA A 108 -17.81 11.80 2.31
CA ALA A 108 -16.70 12.42 3.00
C ALA A 108 -16.86 13.94 2.96
N PRO A 109 -16.08 14.70 3.77
CA PRO A 109 -16.16 16.16 3.74
C PRO A 109 -15.92 16.79 2.37
N TRP A 110 -15.21 16.10 1.50
CA TRP A 110 -14.91 16.56 0.12
C TRP A 110 -15.88 16.03 -0.93
N GLY A 111 -16.85 15.18 -0.57
CA GLY A 111 -17.78 14.56 -1.49
C GLY A 111 -17.81 13.05 -1.38
N SER A 112 -18.18 12.36 -2.43
CA SER A 112 -18.23 10.91 -2.46
C SER A 112 -16.83 10.31 -2.55
N HIS A 113 -16.62 9.22 -1.81
CA HIS A 113 -15.38 8.46 -1.82
C HIS A 113 -15.71 6.97 -1.93
N GLU A 114 -15.18 6.31 -2.95
CA GLU A 114 -15.31 4.87 -3.14
C GLU A 114 -14.06 4.18 -2.60
N GLN A 115 -14.25 3.19 -1.73
CA GLN A 115 -13.15 2.51 -1.04
C GLN A 115 -13.53 1.08 -0.68
N GLY A 116 -12.58 0.18 -0.86
CA GLY A 116 -12.63 -1.18 -0.37
C GLY A 116 -11.23 -1.60 0.09
N GLY A 117 -10.93 -2.89 0.06
CA GLY A 117 -9.61 -3.34 0.45
C GLY A 117 -9.47 -4.85 0.54
N PHE A 118 -8.29 -5.26 0.99
CA PHE A 118 -7.97 -6.67 1.16
C PHE A 118 -6.76 -6.83 2.08
N ASN A 119 -6.54 -8.05 2.53
CA ASN A 119 -5.31 -8.44 3.20
C ASN A 119 -4.45 -9.24 2.23
N ASP A 120 -3.16 -8.91 2.14
CA ASP A 120 -2.25 -9.72 1.36
C ASP A 120 -1.88 -11.01 2.13
N PRO A 121 -1.23 -12.00 1.48
CA PRO A 121 -0.88 -13.25 2.14
C PRO A 121 0.13 -13.11 3.29
N PHE A 122 0.75 -11.93 3.41
CA PHE A 122 1.79 -11.67 4.40
C PHE A 122 1.27 -10.88 5.59
N GLY A 123 -0.05 -10.67 5.65
CA GLY A 123 -0.73 -10.02 6.76
C GLY A 123 -0.83 -8.51 6.68
N HIS A 124 -0.37 -7.90 5.60
CA HIS A 124 -0.52 -6.45 5.41
C HIS A 124 -1.91 -6.11 4.91
N ARG A 125 -2.48 -5.04 5.46
CA ARG A 125 -3.79 -4.52 5.04
C ARG A 125 -3.61 -3.47 3.96
N TRP A 126 -4.35 -3.65 2.85
CA TRP A 126 -4.40 -2.71 1.74
C TRP A 126 -5.79 -2.10 1.65
N SER A 127 -5.83 -0.78 1.66
CA SER A 127 -7.04 0.00 1.40
C SER A 127 -6.94 0.52 -0.02
N VAL A 128 -7.96 0.28 -0.81
CA VAL A 128 -7.98 0.66 -2.24
C VAL A 128 -9.14 1.61 -2.45
N GLY A 129 -8.84 2.82 -2.82
CA GLY A 129 -9.85 3.85 -2.99
C GLY A 129 -9.67 4.68 -4.26
N ASP A 130 -10.67 5.50 -4.54
CA ASP A 130 -10.54 6.47 -5.60
C ASP A 130 -9.63 7.62 -5.15
N ARG A 131 -9.31 8.50 -6.09
CA ARG A 131 -8.33 9.58 -5.84
C ARG A 131 -8.90 10.79 -5.13
N SER A 132 -10.17 10.75 -4.73
CA SER A 132 -10.84 11.92 -4.14
C SER A 132 -10.16 12.47 -2.87
N PRO A 133 -9.59 11.64 -1.97
CA PRO A 133 -8.91 12.16 -0.78
C PRO A 133 -7.63 12.95 -1.07
N LEU A 134 -7.09 12.83 -2.28
CA LEU A 134 -5.84 13.49 -2.64
C LEU A 134 -6.02 14.97 -3.01
N THR A 135 -7.27 15.41 -3.11
CA THR A 135 -7.57 16.80 -3.40
C THR A 135 -7.77 17.57 -2.09
N PRO A 136 -7.09 18.71 -1.90
CA PRO A 136 -7.31 19.51 -0.70
C PRO A 136 -8.75 19.99 -0.59
N LEU A 137 -9.24 20.14 0.64
CA LEU A 137 -10.54 20.75 0.87
C LEU A 137 -10.48 22.23 0.45
N PRO A 138 -11.61 22.79 -0.06
CA PRO A 138 -11.68 24.22 -0.31
C PRO A 138 -11.40 25.02 0.97
N ALA A 139 -10.77 26.18 0.83
CA ALA A 139 -10.55 27.07 1.97
C ALA A 139 -11.91 27.51 2.52
N SER A 140 -11.99 27.65 3.86
CA SER A 140 -13.17 28.20 4.50
C SER A 140 -13.32 29.68 4.14
N GLU A 141 -14.56 30.11 3.88
CA GLU A 141 -14.88 31.52 3.56
C GLU A 141 -15.29 32.32 4.81
N ASP A 142 -14.95 31.88 5.98
CA ASP A 142 -15.30 32.55 7.24
C ASP A 142 -14.69 33.94 7.36
#